data_8e2ccfdfa57599f0f46a9611e931f754
#
_entry.id   8e2ccfdfa57599f0f46a9611e931f754
#
_cell.length_a   1.000
_cell.length_b   1.000
_cell.length_c   1.000
_cell.angle_alpha   90.00
_cell.angle_beta   90.00
_cell.angle_gamma   90.00
#
_symmetry.space_group_name_H-M   'P 1'
#
loop_
_entity.id
_entity.type
_entity.pdbx_description
1 polymer ?
#
loop_
_entity_poly.entity_id
_entity_poly.type
_entity_poly.pdbx_seq_one_letter_code
_entity_poly.pdbx_strand_id
1 'polypeptide(L)'
;MDLRRITWIVRPWFVAAIAVVCGIALFAPRVALAHAVLVESQPGVNSTVSGPDVAVLLKYSSRIDPKHSTLTLLNPDGKVEKVTIDSQPSPEVLSAKLTGLVKGAYALQWQVLAADGHITRGRVPFQVK
;
A
#
# COMPACT_ATOMS: atom_id res chain seq x y z
N MET A 1 34.82 -42.99 47.53
CA MET A 1 34.56 -42.63 46.15
C MET A 1 33.46 -41.56 46.16
N ASP A 2 33.90 -40.27 46.33
CA ASP A 2 32.97 -39.13 46.52
C ASP A 2 32.54 -38.57 45.19
N LEU A 3 31.31 -38.84 44.80
CA LEU A 3 30.64 -38.16 43.72
C LEU A 3 30.22 -36.79 44.22
N ARG A 4 31.09 -35.78 44.07
CA ARG A 4 30.74 -34.40 44.30
C ARG A 4 29.62 -34.00 43.35
N ARG A 5 28.45 -33.84 43.89
CA ARG A 5 27.29 -33.20 43.22
C ARG A 5 27.70 -31.75 42.90
N ILE A 6 28.04 -31.49 41.65
CA ILE A 6 28.18 -30.13 41.13
C ILE A 6 26.75 -29.59 40.99
N THR A 7 26.25 -28.95 42.01
CA THR A 7 25.03 -28.15 41.90
C THR A 7 25.39 -26.86 41.20
N TRP A 8 25.00 -26.75 39.94
CA TRP A 8 25.03 -25.50 39.24
C TRP A 8 24.00 -24.57 39.86
N ILE A 9 24.42 -23.75 40.82
CA ILE A 9 23.59 -22.67 41.36
C ILE A 9 23.50 -21.61 40.31
N VAL A 10 22.51 -21.71 39.43
CA VAL A 10 22.17 -20.62 38.49
C VAL A 10 21.71 -19.47 39.38
N ARG A 11 22.55 -18.46 39.52
CA ARG A 11 22.26 -17.30 40.35
C ARG A 11 20.96 -16.68 39.86
N PRO A 12 19.97 -16.44 40.71
CA PRO A 12 18.63 -15.98 40.31
C PRO A 12 18.65 -14.69 39.53
N TRP A 13 19.73 -13.95 39.59
CA TRP A 13 19.93 -12.71 38.83
C TRP A 13 20.03 -12.93 37.32
N PHE A 14 20.61 -14.07 36.90
CA PHE A 14 20.67 -14.41 35.46
C PHE A 14 19.29 -14.72 34.89
N VAL A 15 18.46 -15.41 35.66
CA VAL A 15 17.08 -15.72 35.24
C VAL A 15 16.25 -14.43 35.15
N ALA A 16 16.39 -13.53 36.13
CA ALA A 16 15.72 -12.23 36.14
C ALA A 16 16.19 -11.34 34.99
N ALA A 17 17.47 -11.31 34.68
CA ALA A 17 18.01 -10.54 33.57
C ALA A 17 17.51 -11.05 32.20
N ILE A 18 17.44 -12.36 32.01
CA ILE A 18 16.90 -12.97 30.77
C ILE A 18 15.40 -12.66 30.62
N ALA A 19 14.63 -12.74 31.72
CA ALA A 19 13.20 -12.41 31.70
C ALA A 19 12.94 -10.94 31.30
N VAL A 20 13.76 -10.00 31.82
CA VAL A 20 13.66 -8.57 31.47
C VAL A 20 14.01 -8.33 30.00
N VAL A 21 15.08 -8.94 29.49
CA VAL A 21 15.49 -8.79 28.08
C VAL A 21 14.44 -9.38 27.13
N CYS A 22 13.87 -10.55 27.46
CA CYS A 22 12.78 -11.14 26.68
C CYS A 22 11.50 -10.28 26.73
N GLY A 23 11.18 -9.68 27.90
CA GLY A 23 10.05 -8.78 28.03
C GLY A 23 10.17 -7.53 27.17
N ILE A 24 11.34 -6.91 27.11
CA ILE A 24 11.59 -5.72 26.28
C ILE A 24 11.50 -6.05 24.80
N ALA A 25 11.97 -7.22 24.38
CA ALA A 25 11.90 -7.67 22.97
C ALA A 25 10.45 -7.89 22.49
N LEU A 26 9.53 -8.24 23.39
CA LEU A 26 8.11 -8.44 23.05
C LEU A 26 7.34 -7.11 22.91
N PHE A 27 7.83 -6.03 23.51
CA PHE A 27 7.23 -4.70 23.43
C PHE A 27 7.95 -3.76 22.46
N ALA A 28 8.92 -4.25 21.69
CA ALA A 28 9.53 -3.45 20.64
C ALA A 28 8.44 -3.05 19.62
N PRO A 29 8.21 -1.74 19.37
CA PRO A 29 7.24 -1.31 18.38
C PRO A 29 7.70 -1.86 17.04
N ARG A 30 6.93 -2.77 16.47
CA ARG A 30 7.10 -3.18 15.09
C ARG A 30 6.69 -1.99 14.24
N VAL A 31 7.64 -1.26 13.71
CA VAL A 31 7.38 -0.27 12.67
C VAL A 31 6.92 -1.07 11.45
N ALA A 32 5.62 -1.27 11.36
CA ALA A 32 5.04 -1.76 10.11
C ALA A 32 5.30 -0.66 9.08
N LEU A 33 6.20 -0.91 8.14
CA LEU A 33 6.39 -0.07 6.96
C LEU A 33 5.08 -0.15 6.15
N ALA A 34 4.18 0.78 6.44
CA ALA A 34 2.84 0.85 5.85
C ALA A 34 2.88 1.66 4.54
N HIS A 35 3.91 1.46 3.69
CA HIS A 35 3.92 2.02 2.35
C HIS A 35 2.70 1.52 1.59
N ALA A 36 1.96 2.42 0.98
CA ALA A 36 0.82 2.06 0.17
C ALA A 36 1.29 1.53 -1.19
N VAL A 37 1.34 0.21 -1.33
CA VAL A 37 1.62 -0.46 -2.60
C VAL A 37 0.31 -0.74 -3.31
N LEU A 38 0.22 -0.47 -4.62
CA LEU A 38 -0.94 -0.86 -5.41
C LEU A 38 -0.99 -2.39 -5.52
N VAL A 39 -2.06 -3.00 -5.00
CA VAL A 39 -2.25 -4.46 -4.99
C VAL A 39 -3.27 -4.92 -6.02
N GLU A 40 -4.21 -4.06 -6.39
CA GLU A 40 -5.24 -4.35 -7.39
C GLU A 40 -5.64 -3.06 -8.11
N SER A 41 -5.90 -3.14 -9.40
CA SER A 41 -6.40 -2.02 -10.19
C SER A 41 -7.51 -2.44 -11.16
N GLN A 42 -8.46 -1.53 -11.34
CA GLN A 42 -9.43 -1.56 -12.42
C GLN A 42 -9.42 -0.16 -13.09
N PRO A 43 -9.08 -0.06 -14.37
CA PRO A 43 -8.62 -1.14 -15.28
C PRO A 43 -7.39 -1.89 -14.76
N GLY A 44 -7.26 -3.17 -15.11
CA GLY A 44 -6.05 -3.93 -14.83
C GLY A 44 -4.86 -3.40 -15.64
N VAL A 45 -3.64 -3.58 -15.13
CA VAL A 45 -2.41 -3.21 -15.84
C VAL A 45 -2.35 -3.92 -17.19
N ASN A 46 -2.13 -3.16 -18.26
CA ASN A 46 -2.11 -3.65 -19.65
C ASN A 46 -3.40 -4.33 -20.14
N SER A 47 -4.52 -4.11 -19.44
CA SER A 47 -5.82 -4.64 -19.86
C SER A 47 -6.44 -3.85 -21.01
N THR A 48 -7.42 -4.45 -21.67
CA THR A 48 -8.29 -3.78 -22.65
C THR A 48 -9.70 -3.69 -22.08
N VAL A 49 -10.25 -2.49 -22.10
CA VAL A 49 -11.60 -2.20 -21.63
C VAL A 49 -12.46 -1.61 -22.74
N SER A 50 -13.77 -1.64 -22.57
CA SER A 50 -14.71 -0.98 -23.45
C SER A 50 -15.03 0.41 -22.92
N GLY A 51 -14.96 1.42 -23.83
CA GLY A 51 -15.41 2.78 -23.51
C GLY A 51 -16.89 3.01 -23.84
N PRO A 52 -17.36 4.29 -23.76
CA PRO A 52 -16.60 5.49 -23.44
C PRO A 52 -16.38 5.74 -21.93
N ASP A 53 -17.15 5.08 -21.06
CA ASP A 53 -17.11 5.28 -19.61
C ASP A 53 -16.41 4.09 -18.94
N VAL A 54 -15.40 4.39 -18.11
CA VAL A 54 -14.59 3.37 -17.42
C VAL A 54 -14.55 3.70 -15.94
N ALA A 55 -14.99 2.75 -15.10
CA ALA A 55 -14.83 2.84 -13.66
C ALA A 55 -13.37 2.59 -13.27
N VAL A 56 -12.86 3.38 -12.33
CA VAL A 56 -11.52 3.23 -11.78
C VAL A 56 -11.62 2.82 -10.32
N LEU A 57 -10.91 1.76 -9.96
CA LEU A 57 -10.67 1.32 -8.59
C LEU A 57 -9.19 1.00 -8.44
N LEU A 58 -8.55 1.64 -7.48
CA LEU A 58 -7.14 1.40 -7.14
C LEU A 58 -7.08 1.00 -5.67
N LYS A 59 -6.74 -0.25 -5.41
CA LYS A 59 -6.63 -0.82 -4.06
C LYS A 59 -5.16 -0.90 -3.64
N TYR A 60 -4.89 -0.42 -2.44
CA TYR A 60 -3.55 -0.35 -1.88
C TYR A 60 -3.40 -1.30 -0.69
N SER A 61 -2.18 -1.65 -0.36
CA SER A 61 -1.83 -2.55 0.76
C SER A 61 -2.05 -1.91 2.14
N SER A 62 -2.25 -0.59 2.20
CA SER A 62 -2.48 0.15 3.43
C SER A 62 -3.43 1.34 3.18
N ARG A 63 -3.88 1.94 4.28
CA ARG A 63 -4.75 3.13 4.25
C ARG A 63 -4.05 4.28 3.54
N ILE A 64 -4.82 5.04 2.77
CA ILE A 64 -4.39 6.21 2.03
C ILE A 64 -5.26 7.42 2.36
N ASP A 65 -4.71 8.62 2.18
CA ASP A 65 -5.44 9.88 2.32
C ASP A 65 -5.86 10.39 0.93
N PRO A 66 -7.16 10.32 0.56
CA PRO A 66 -7.64 10.76 -0.75
C PRO A 66 -7.51 12.27 -0.96
N LYS A 67 -7.54 13.08 0.11
CA LYS A 67 -7.43 14.54 0.02
C LYS A 67 -6.03 15.00 -0.40
N HIS A 68 -5.01 14.22 -0.05
CA HIS A 68 -3.61 14.48 -0.39
C HIS A 68 -3.10 13.50 -1.47
N SER A 69 -4.01 12.84 -2.17
CA SER A 69 -3.72 11.96 -3.29
C SER A 69 -4.12 12.63 -4.61
N THR A 70 -3.47 12.25 -5.69
CA THR A 70 -3.76 12.76 -7.03
C THR A 70 -3.88 11.62 -8.02
N LEU A 71 -4.76 11.81 -9.00
CA LEU A 71 -4.97 10.90 -10.10
C LEU A 71 -5.00 11.70 -11.39
N THR A 72 -4.24 11.29 -12.39
CA THR A 72 -4.21 11.90 -13.71
C THR A 72 -4.32 10.83 -14.79
N LEU A 73 -4.87 11.22 -15.94
CA LEU A 73 -5.00 10.37 -17.12
C LEU A 73 -4.09 10.90 -18.22
N LEU A 74 -3.18 10.08 -18.69
CA LEU A 74 -2.43 10.32 -19.91
C LEU A 74 -3.26 9.79 -21.09
N ASN A 75 -3.66 10.67 -21.96
CA ASN A 75 -4.46 10.38 -23.16
C ASN A 75 -3.59 9.86 -24.32
N PRO A 76 -4.19 9.23 -25.34
CA PRO A 76 -3.45 8.75 -26.53
C PRO A 76 -2.72 9.86 -27.31
N ASP A 77 -3.20 11.10 -27.24
CA ASP A 77 -2.59 12.29 -27.88
C ASP A 77 -1.44 12.90 -27.05
N GLY A 78 -1.11 12.30 -25.89
CA GLY A 78 -0.05 12.77 -25.00
C GLY A 78 -0.49 13.83 -23.99
N LYS A 79 -1.74 14.28 -24.03
CA LYS A 79 -2.26 15.21 -23.00
C LYS A 79 -2.47 14.50 -21.67
N VAL A 80 -2.20 15.23 -20.60
CA VAL A 80 -2.43 14.77 -19.23
C VAL A 80 -3.59 15.56 -18.63
N GLU A 81 -4.60 14.85 -18.16
CA GLU A 81 -5.79 15.43 -17.55
C GLU A 81 -5.91 15.01 -16.09
N LYS A 82 -6.32 15.95 -15.24
CA LYS A 82 -6.62 15.64 -13.83
C LYS A 82 -7.92 14.85 -13.75
N VAL A 83 -7.90 13.74 -13.01
CA VAL A 83 -9.07 12.92 -12.73
C VAL A 83 -9.58 13.24 -11.33
N THR A 84 -10.88 13.50 -11.21
CA THR A 84 -11.52 13.72 -9.93
C THR A 84 -11.61 12.39 -9.18
N ILE A 85 -11.12 12.38 -7.95
CA ILE A 85 -11.26 11.23 -7.04
C ILE A 85 -12.64 11.32 -6.41
N ASP A 86 -13.42 10.25 -6.51
CA ASP A 86 -14.73 10.10 -5.91
C ASP A 86 -14.64 9.81 -4.41
N SER A 87 -15.79 9.63 -3.77
CA SER A 87 -15.83 9.18 -2.38
C SER A 87 -15.12 7.84 -2.23
N GLN A 88 -14.33 7.71 -1.18
CA GLN A 88 -13.54 6.52 -0.89
C GLN A 88 -14.45 5.37 -0.45
N PRO A 89 -14.51 4.23 -1.20
CA PRO A 89 -15.34 3.08 -0.81
C PRO A 89 -14.83 2.38 0.45
N SER A 90 -13.52 2.37 0.65
CA SER A 90 -12.84 1.89 1.85
C SER A 90 -11.52 2.62 2.05
N PRO A 91 -10.93 2.58 3.27
CA PRO A 91 -9.70 3.32 3.57
C PRO A 91 -8.49 3.01 2.68
N GLU A 92 -8.47 1.86 2.02
CA GLU A 92 -7.38 1.41 1.15
C GLU A 92 -7.67 1.60 -0.34
N VAL A 93 -8.83 2.17 -0.72
CA VAL A 93 -9.26 2.25 -2.12
C VAL A 93 -9.46 3.68 -2.57
N LEU A 94 -8.87 4.04 -3.72
CA LEU A 94 -9.32 5.20 -4.50
C LEU A 94 -10.31 4.75 -5.56
N SER A 95 -11.36 5.54 -5.76
CA SER A 95 -12.29 5.38 -6.86
C SER A 95 -12.40 6.66 -7.70
N ALA A 96 -12.64 6.48 -8.98
CA ALA A 96 -12.89 7.56 -9.92
C ALA A 96 -13.70 7.04 -11.10
N LYS A 97 -14.20 7.95 -11.93
CA LYS A 97 -14.89 7.62 -13.18
C LYS A 97 -14.23 8.39 -14.32
N LEU A 98 -13.84 7.68 -15.36
CA LEU A 98 -13.40 8.24 -16.62
C LEU A 98 -14.60 8.25 -17.58
N THR A 99 -14.76 9.33 -18.31
CA THR A 99 -15.89 9.50 -19.24
C THR A 99 -15.39 10.01 -20.60
N GLY A 100 -16.12 9.67 -21.66
CA GLY A 100 -15.83 10.17 -23.00
C GLY A 100 -14.54 9.64 -23.61
N LEU A 101 -14.05 8.48 -23.17
CA LEU A 101 -12.85 7.88 -23.70
C LEU A 101 -13.08 7.38 -25.13
N VAL A 102 -12.14 7.66 -26.00
CA VAL A 102 -12.08 7.14 -27.36
C VAL A 102 -11.13 5.95 -27.43
N LYS A 103 -11.21 5.17 -28.51
CA LYS A 103 -10.29 4.07 -28.74
C LYS A 103 -8.84 4.55 -28.71
N GLY A 104 -7.99 3.87 -27.96
CA GLY A 104 -6.58 4.19 -27.86
C GLY A 104 -5.91 3.70 -26.59
N ALA A 105 -4.63 4.05 -26.46
CA ALA A 105 -3.78 3.71 -25.33
C ALA A 105 -3.79 4.82 -24.28
N TYR A 106 -4.09 4.47 -23.07
CA TYR A 106 -4.16 5.37 -21.91
C TYR A 106 -3.23 4.92 -20.80
N ALA A 107 -2.94 5.81 -19.88
CA ALA A 107 -2.33 5.45 -18.62
C ALA A 107 -2.87 6.30 -17.46
N LEU A 108 -3.39 5.64 -16.44
CA LEU A 108 -3.63 6.29 -15.15
C LEU A 108 -2.30 6.47 -14.43
N GLN A 109 -2.02 7.69 -14.01
CA GLN A 109 -0.88 8.02 -13.16
C GLN A 109 -1.44 8.42 -11.79
N TRP A 110 -0.95 7.79 -10.75
CA TRP A 110 -1.42 8.02 -9.40
C TRP A 110 -0.29 8.40 -8.45
N GLN A 111 -0.62 9.22 -7.48
CA GLN A 111 0.20 9.55 -6.34
C GLN A 111 -0.69 9.48 -5.12
N VAL A 112 -0.29 8.72 -4.11
CA VAL A 112 -1.04 8.57 -2.87
C VAL A 112 -0.17 8.87 -1.65
N LEU A 113 -0.79 9.50 -0.65
CA LEU A 113 -0.21 9.67 0.67
C LEU A 113 -0.67 8.48 1.53
N ALA A 114 0.27 7.66 1.96
CA ALA A 114 0.01 6.54 2.85
C ALA A 114 -0.19 7.02 4.30
N ALA A 115 -0.82 6.19 5.13
CA ALA A 115 -1.08 6.50 6.54
C ALA A 115 0.19 6.74 7.38
N ASP A 116 1.35 6.20 6.94
CA ASP A 116 2.66 6.42 7.55
C ASP A 116 3.33 7.75 7.13
N GLY A 117 2.65 8.58 6.32
CA GLY A 117 3.15 9.85 5.82
C GLY A 117 4.02 9.78 4.57
N HIS A 118 4.27 8.58 4.02
CA HIS A 118 5.04 8.42 2.79
C HIS A 118 4.17 8.58 1.54
N ILE A 119 4.74 9.19 0.51
CA ILE A 119 4.11 9.34 -0.79
C ILE A 119 4.63 8.24 -1.71
N THR A 120 3.69 7.48 -2.29
CA THR A 120 4.00 6.52 -3.34
C THR A 120 3.35 6.92 -4.66
N ARG A 121 3.96 6.49 -5.77
CA ARG A 121 3.53 6.85 -7.13
C ARG A 121 3.58 5.61 -8.01
N GLY A 122 2.73 5.61 -9.01
CA GLY A 122 2.73 4.55 -10.00
C GLY A 122 1.89 4.87 -11.22
N ARG A 123 1.79 3.88 -12.09
CA ARG A 123 1.14 3.99 -13.38
C ARG A 123 0.40 2.69 -13.71
N VAL A 124 -0.81 2.84 -14.26
CA VAL A 124 -1.63 1.74 -14.77
C VAL A 124 -1.91 2.00 -16.26
N PRO A 125 -1.14 1.43 -17.18
CA PRO A 125 -1.44 1.49 -18.62
C PRO A 125 -2.60 0.55 -18.96
N PHE A 126 -3.47 0.99 -19.89
CA PHE A 126 -4.59 0.20 -20.38
C PHE A 126 -4.99 0.64 -21.79
N GLN A 127 -5.81 -0.15 -22.47
CA GLN A 127 -6.33 0.12 -23.80
C GLN A 127 -7.85 0.27 -23.76
N VAL A 128 -8.39 1.17 -24.59
CA VAL A 128 -9.82 1.30 -24.86
C VAL A 128 -10.09 0.84 -26.30
N LYS A 129 -11.06 -0.07 -26.49
CA LYS A 129 -11.49 -0.60 -27.77
C LYS A 129 -12.86 -0.09 -28.20
#